data_31c77c6b13be0f3bbbc5742f5cc7c187
#
_entry.id   31c77c6b13be0f3bbbc5742f5cc7c187
#
_cell.length_a   1.000
_cell.length_b   1.000
_cell.length_c   1.000
_cell.angle_alpha   90.00
_cell.angle_beta   90.00
_cell.angle_gamma   90.00
#
_symmetry.space_group_name_H-M   'P 1'
#
loop_
_entity.id
_entity.type
_entity.pdbx_description
1 polymer ?
#
loop_
_entity_poly.entity_id
_entity_poly.type
_entity_poly.pdbx_seq_one_letter_code
_entity_poly.pdbx_strand_id
1 'polypeptide(L)'
;MILIKNGLVKTMAGEDIENGQVLLDGDKIAAVGKEVSAPVDAQVIDAAGCIVAPGFVEGHCHIGLDEEAIGFEGDDYNEMTDPVTPQMRGIDGLNPMDEAFFDAYSHGVTTAVTG
;
A
#
# COMPACT_ATOMS: atom_id res chain seq x y z
N MET A 1 -8.32 11.48 15.18
CA MET A 1 -8.51 10.01 15.01
C MET A 1 -9.58 9.73 13.98
N ILE A 2 -9.53 8.54 13.34
CA ILE A 2 -10.54 8.07 12.37
C ILE A 2 -11.05 6.72 12.86
N LEU A 3 -12.38 6.59 13.00
CA LEU A 3 -13.04 5.33 13.30
C LEU A 3 -13.73 4.79 12.04
N ILE A 4 -13.24 3.67 11.52
CA ILE A 4 -13.89 2.90 10.46
C ILE A 4 -14.77 1.86 11.14
N LYS A 5 -16.06 1.74 10.75
CA LYS A 5 -17.02 0.83 11.39
C LYS A 5 -17.93 0.12 10.40
N ASN A 6 -18.60 -0.94 10.86
CA ASN A 6 -19.60 -1.73 10.14
C ASN A 6 -19.06 -2.53 8.95
N GLY A 7 -17.75 -2.60 8.73
CA GLY A 7 -17.15 -3.37 7.65
C GLY A 7 -16.84 -4.81 8.04
N LEU A 8 -16.58 -5.66 7.03
CA LEU A 8 -15.92 -6.94 7.23
C LEU A 8 -14.41 -6.68 7.38
N VAL A 9 -13.89 -6.71 8.61
CA VAL A 9 -12.48 -6.43 8.86
C VAL A 9 -11.65 -7.69 8.67
N LYS A 10 -10.77 -7.67 7.67
CA LYS A 10 -9.75 -8.68 7.40
C LYS A 10 -8.48 -8.32 8.17
N THR A 11 -8.27 -8.92 9.33
CA THR A 11 -7.13 -8.58 10.18
C THR A 11 -5.79 -9.06 9.63
N MET A 12 -5.81 -10.08 8.76
CA MET A 12 -4.64 -10.80 8.24
C MET A 12 -3.75 -11.40 9.32
N ALA A 13 -4.19 -11.36 10.58
CA ALA A 13 -3.46 -11.89 11.75
C ALA A 13 -4.30 -12.84 12.60
N GLY A 14 -5.54 -13.11 12.20
CA GLY A 14 -6.49 -13.98 12.90
C GLY A 14 -7.81 -14.06 12.15
N GLU A 15 -8.88 -14.31 12.87
CA GLU A 15 -10.22 -14.40 12.29
C GLU A 15 -10.71 -13.05 11.77
N ASP A 16 -11.56 -13.10 10.74
CA ASP A 16 -12.27 -11.94 10.23
C ASP A 16 -13.31 -11.44 11.26
N ILE A 17 -13.54 -10.13 11.28
CA ILE A 17 -14.48 -9.51 12.20
C ILE A 17 -15.64 -8.93 11.41
N GLU A 18 -16.78 -9.60 11.43
CA GLU A 18 -18.03 -9.07 10.84
C GLU A 18 -18.55 -7.86 11.63
N ASN A 19 -18.97 -6.83 10.90
CA ASN A 19 -19.35 -5.53 11.47
C ASN A 19 -18.27 -4.97 12.41
N GLY A 20 -17.01 -5.22 12.04
CA GLY A 20 -15.86 -4.81 12.82
C GLY A 20 -15.57 -3.32 12.75
N GLN A 21 -14.67 -2.91 13.61
CA GLN A 21 -14.24 -1.52 13.75
C GLN A 21 -12.72 -1.43 13.79
N VAL A 22 -12.19 -0.38 13.17
CA VAL A 22 -10.76 -0.02 13.20
C VAL A 22 -10.63 1.43 13.61
N LEU A 23 -9.86 1.70 14.64
CA LEU A 23 -9.49 3.05 15.08
C LEU A 23 -8.09 3.38 14.60
N LEU A 24 -7.97 4.47 13.87
CA LEU A 24 -6.70 5.04 13.42
C LEU A 24 -6.33 6.27 14.23
N ASP A 25 -5.08 6.34 14.68
CA ASP A 25 -4.49 7.50 15.34
C ASP A 25 -3.24 7.93 14.56
N GLY A 26 -3.40 8.98 13.75
CA GLY A 26 -2.36 9.39 12.82
C GLY A 26 -2.04 8.28 11.82
N ASP A 27 -0.81 7.82 11.84
CA ASP A 27 -0.25 6.77 10.98
C ASP A 27 -0.33 5.35 11.56
N LYS A 28 -1.05 5.19 12.70
CA LYS A 28 -1.11 3.90 13.41
C LYS A 28 -2.51 3.37 13.56
N ILE A 29 -2.63 2.06 13.52
CA ILE A 29 -3.84 1.35 13.95
C ILE A 29 -3.81 1.29 15.48
N ALA A 30 -4.69 2.07 16.13
CA ALA A 30 -4.77 2.14 17.58
C ALA A 30 -5.56 0.97 18.18
N ALA A 31 -6.62 0.54 17.50
CA ALA A 31 -7.44 -0.59 17.96
C ALA A 31 -8.19 -1.24 16.78
N VAL A 32 -8.43 -2.55 16.91
CA VAL A 32 -9.27 -3.33 15.99
C VAL A 32 -10.14 -4.26 16.83
N GLY A 33 -11.41 -4.36 16.50
CA GLY A 33 -12.33 -5.25 17.21
C GLY A 33 -13.77 -5.13 16.73
N LYS A 34 -14.65 -5.84 17.40
CA LYS A 34 -16.10 -5.77 17.14
C LYS A 34 -16.69 -4.47 17.70
N GLU A 35 -16.16 -4.02 18.83
CA GLU A 35 -16.47 -2.75 19.48
C GLU A 35 -15.17 -2.08 19.88
N VAL A 36 -14.99 -0.83 19.47
CA VAL A 36 -13.79 -0.05 19.75
C VAL A 36 -14.21 1.28 20.38
N SER A 37 -13.60 1.60 21.52
CA SER A 37 -13.80 2.90 22.15
C SER A 37 -13.04 3.96 21.38
N ALA A 38 -13.77 4.94 20.83
CA ALA A 38 -13.22 6.06 20.09
C ALA A 38 -13.56 7.39 20.75
N PRO A 39 -12.71 8.43 20.62
CA PRO A 39 -13.05 9.78 21.05
C PRO A 39 -14.32 10.30 20.37
N VAL A 40 -15.04 11.19 21.06
CA VAL A 40 -16.32 11.76 20.56
C VAL A 40 -16.13 12.60 19.30
N ASP A 41 -14.95 13.16 19.10
CA ASP A 41 -14.55 13.98 17.95
C ASP A 41 -13.86 13.18 16.84
N ALA A 42 -13.78 11.85 16.97
CA ALA A 42 -13.23 11.01 15.89
C ALA A 42 -14.06 11.14 14.62
N GLN A 43 -13.40 11.31 13.49
CA GLN A 43 -14.05 11.20 12.18
C GLN A 43 -14.54 9.76 11.97
N VAL A 44 -15.82 9.59 11.63
CA VAL A 44 -16.40 8.27 11.41
C VAL A 44 -16.53 7.99 9.92
N ILE A 45 -16.03 6.81 9.50
CA ILE A 45 -16.21 6.25 8.15
C ILE A 45 -17.10 5.02 8.31
N ASP A 46 -18.28 5.04 7.67
CA ASP A 46 -19.16 3.88 7.62
C ASP A 46 -18.77 2.97 6.44
N ALA A 47 -18.27 1.79 6.75
CA ALA A 47 -17.85 0.78 5.78
C ALA A 47 -18.87 -0.35 5.61
N ALA A 48 -20.15 -0.08 5.85
CA ALA A 48 -21.20 -1.09 5.69
C ALA A 48 -21.20 -1.66 4.26
N GLY A 49 -21.11 -3.00 4.17
CA GLY A 49 -21.00 -3.72 2.89
C GLY A 49 -19.61 -3.70 2.25
N CYS A 50 -18.62 -3.08 2.89
CA CYS A 50 -17.24 -3.05 2.43
C CYS A 50 -16.36 -4.04 3.20
N ILE A 51 -15.25 -4.40 2.57
CA ILE A 51 -14.13 -5.08 3.23
C ILE A 51 -13.14 -4.01 3.70
N VAL A 52 -12.73 -4.08 4.97
CA VAL A 52 -11.67 -3.25 5.54
C VAL A 52 -10.47 -4.14 5.75
N ALA A 53 -9.38 -3.85 5.06
CA ALA A 53 -8.16 -4.65 5.10
C ALA A 53 -6.92 -3.73 5.17
N PRO A 54 -5.77 -4.24 5.59
CA PRO A 54 -4.50 -3.57 5.36
C PRO A 54 -4.29 -3.30 3.87
N GLY A 55 -3.50 -2.27 3.54
CA GLY A 55 -3.09 -2.04 2.16
C GLY A 55 -2.33 -3.25 1.59
N PHE A 56 -2.49 -3.47 0.28
CA PHE A 56 -1.80 -4.57 -0.38
C PHE A 56 -0.30 -4.33 -0.42
N VAL A 57 0.45 -5.42 -0.29
CA VAL A 57 1.90 -5.44 -0.47
C VAL A 57 2.20 -6.18 -1.76
N GLU A 58 2.71 -5.46 -2.76
CA GLU A 58 3.22 -6.05 -3.99
C GLU A 58 4.64 -6.54 -3.76
N GLY A 59 4.82 -7.86 -3.85
CA GLY A 59 6.09 -8.51 -3.53
C GLY A 59 7.11 -8.51 -4.66
N HIS A 60 6.74 -8.15 -5.87
CA HIS A 60 7.64 -8.08 -7.02
C HIS A 60 7.04 -7.22 -8.14
N CYS A 61 7.67 -6.11 -8.43
CA CYS A 61 7.31 -5.23 -9.55
C CYS A 61 8.54 -4.45 -10.02
N HIS A 62 8.34 -3.62 -11.05
CA HIS A 62 9.37 -2.72 -11.58
C HIS A 62 8.92 -1.25 -11.55
N ILE A 63 7.92 -0.90 -10.73
CA ILE A 63 7.41 0.46 -10.60
C ILE A 63 8.56 1.43 -10.33
N GLY A 64 8.66 2.46 -11.16
CA GLY A 64 9.70 3.47 -11.09
C GLY A 64 11.04 3.07 -11.71
N LEU A 65 11.21 1.80 -12.09
CA LEU A 65 12.38 1.29 -12.83
C LEU A 65 12.03 0.86 -14.26
N ASP A 66 10.75 0.65 -14.54
CA ASP A 66 10.14 0.46 -15.85
C ASP A 66 9.06 1.53 -15.96
N GLU A 67 9.44 2.70 -16.49
CA GLU A 67 8.58 3.89 -16.49
C GLU A 67 7.45 3.76 -17.50
N GLU A 68 6.22 3.96 -17.07
CA GLU A 68 5.06 3.89 -17.94
C GLU A 68 5.14 4.86 -19.12
N ALA A 69 4.76 4.37 -20.31
CA ALA A 69 4.61 5.11 -21.55
C ALA A 69 5.91 5.71 -22.16
N ILE A 70 7.09 5.41 -21.61
CA ILE A 70 8.38 5.92 -22.15
C ILE A 70 9.00 4.92 -23.12
N GLY A 71 8.69 3.63 -22.95
CA GLY A 71 9.31 2.55 -23.74
C GLY A 71 10.68 2.19 -23.20
N PHE A 72 11.56 1.64 -24.04
CA PHE A 72 12.81 1.05 -23.58
C PHE A 72 13.78 2.07 -22.92
N GLU A 73 13.62 3.34 -23.18
CA GLU A 73 14.37 4.41 -22.50
C GLU A 73 14.03 4.55 -21.01
N GLY A 74 12.86 4.01 -20.62
CA GLY A 74 12.43 3.94 -19.22
C GLY A 74 12.75 2.64 -18.50
N ASP A 75 13.42 1.69 -19.18
CA ASP A 75 13.72 0.36 -18.65
C ASP A 75 15.04 0.36 -17.87
N ASP A 76 15.00 0.76 -16.61
CA ASP A 76 16.17 0.85 -15.72
C ASP A 76 16.29 -0.33 -14.72
N TYR A 77 15.47 -1.37 -14.88
CA TYR A 77 15.45 -2.53 -13.98
C TYR A 77 16.53 -3.58 -14.27
N ASN A 78 17.24 -3.47 -15.41
CA ASN A 78 18.24 -4.47 -15.78
C ASN A 78 19.43 -3.86 -16.53
N GLU A 79 20.64 -4.07 -16.01
CA GLU A 79 21.86 -3.70 -16.69
C GLU A 79 22.16 -4.69 -17.85
N MET A 80 22.23 -4.16 -19.07
CA MET A 80 22.46 -4.99 -20.27
C MET A 80 23.82 -4.76 -20.95
N THR A 81 24.62 -3.81 -20.47
CA THR A 81 25.88 -3.43 -21.13
C THR A 81 27.10 -4.17 -20.56
N ASP A 82 27.10 -4.43 -19.26
CA ASP A 82 28.20 -5.10 -18.57
C ASP A 82 27.68 -6.32 -17.78
N PRO A 83 28.35 -7.47 -17.84
CA PRO A 83 27.91 -8.70 -17.17
C PRO A 83 28.06 -8.66 -15.65
N VAL A 84 28.84 -7.73 -15.10
CA VAL A 84 29.08 -7.60 -13.67
C VAL A 84 29.21 -6.13 -13.29
N THR A 85 28.20 -5.61 -12.59
CA THR A 85 28.09 -4.19 -12.22
C THR A 85 27.77 -3.99 -10.73
N PRO A 86 28.66 -4.44 -9.81
CA PRO A 86 28.37 -4.42 -8.38
C PRO A 86 28.28 -3.01 -7.77
N GLN A 87 28.67 -1.98 -8.51
CA GLN A 87 28.57 -0.58 -8.11
C GLN A 87 27.17 0.00 -8.33
N MET A 88 26.33 -0.64 -9.15
CA MET A 88 24.98 -0.15 -9.47
C MET A 88 24.00 -0.52 -8.36
N ARG A 89 23.07 0.38 -8.09
CA ARG A 89 22.00 0.19 -7.11
C ARG A 89 20.67 0.56 -7.74
N GLY A 90 19.67 -0.29 -7.63
CA GLY A 90 18.34 -0.03 -8.18
C GLY A 90 17.74 1.32 -7.76
N ILE A 91 18.02 1.77 -6.54
CA ILE A 91 17.54 3.07 -6.04
C ILE A 91 18.05 4.26 -6.86
N ASP A 92 19.18 4.13 -7.56
CA ASP A 92 19.77 5.22 -8.34
C ASP A 92 19.06 5.39 -9.70
N GLY A 93 18.40 4.34 -10.21
CA GLY A 93 17.57 4.37 -11.42
C GLY A 93 16.08 4.68 -11.15
N LEU A 94 15.66 4.67 -9.87
CA LEU A 94 14.25 4.82 -9.55
C LEU A 94 13.73 6.23 -9.86
N ASN A 95 12.71 6.33 -10.71
CA ASN A 95 11.95 7.55 -10.92
C ASN A 95 10.76 7.64 -9.94
N PRO A 96 10.81 8.51 -8.90
CA PRO A 96 9.72 8.62 -7.94
C PRO A 96 8.47 9.34 -8.50
N MET A 97 8.54 9.87 -9.72
CA MET A 97 7.44 10.57 -10.39
C MET A 97 6.69 9.69 -11.40
N ASP A 98 7.04 8.41 -11.49
CA ASP A 98 6.34 7.46 -12.35
C ASP A 98 4.85 7.38 -11.96
N GLU A 99 3.96 7.50 -12.95
CA GLU A 99 2.50 7.48 -12.75
C GLU A 99 2.02 6.15 -12.16
N ALA A 100 2.75 5.07 -12.40
CA ALA A 100 2.43 3.76 -11.82
C ALA A 100 2.37 3.75 -10.29
N PHE A 101 3.11 4.64 -9.61
CA PHE A 101 2.97 4.80 -8.15
C PHE A 101 1.58 5.33 -7.78
N PHE A 102 1.07 6.33 -8.51
CA PHE A 102 -0.26 6.87 -8.28
C PHE A 102 -1.32 5.80 -8.51
N ASP A 103 -1.24 5.07 -9.59
CA ASP A 103 -2.18 4.02 -9.94
C ASP A 103 -2.17 2.90 -8.90
N ALA A 104 -0.99 2.47 -8.47
CA ALA A 104 -0.84 1.44 -7.45
C ALA A 104 -1.52 1.85 -6.14
N TYR A 105 -1.21 3.02 -5.57
CA TYR A 105 -1.79 3.40 -4.28
C TYR A 105 -3.27 3.77 -4.38
N SER A 106 -3.73 4.31 -5.51
CA SER A 106 -5.15 4.63 -5.72
C SER A 106 -6.03 3.37 -5.76
N HIS A 107 -5.44 2.21 -6.05
CA HIS A 107 -6.08 0.90 -6.06
C HIS A 107 -5.74 0.04 -4.82
N GLY A 108 -5.14 0.65 -3.80
CA GLY A 108 -4.93 0.03 -2.49
C GLY A 108 -3.59 -0.70 -2.30
N VAL A 109 -2.67 -0.62 -3.24
CA VAL A 109 -1.29 -1.08 -3.03
C VAL A 109 -0.52 -0.01 -2.27
N THR A 110 -0.13 -0.27 -1.03
CA THR A 110 0.51 0.71 -0.14
C THR A 110 1.99 0.45 0.07
N THR A 111 2.47 -0.69 -0.39
CA THR A 111 3.87 -1.08 -0.31
C THR A 111 4.21 -1.89 -1.55
N ALA A 112 5.35 -1.62 -2.16
CA ALA A 112 5.85 -2.36 -3.32
C ALA A 112 7.33 -2.67 -3.15
N VAL A 113 7.73 -3.87 -3.56
CA VAL A 113 9.13 -4.27 -3.71
C VAL A 113 9.45 -4.15 -5.19
N THR A 114 10.24 -3.15 -5.54
CA THR A 114 10.66 -2.88 -6.91
C THR A 114 12.14 -3.20 -7.10
N GLY A 115 12.50 -3.80 -8.23
CA GLY A 115 13.86 -4.19 -8.56
C GLY A 115 13.98 -4.87 -9.91
#